data_444f99f21b3bf2a2c1be0a55f14cc897
#
_entry.id   444f99f21b3bf2a2c1be0a55f14cc897
#
_cell.length_a   1.000
_cell.length_b   1.000
_cell.length_c   1.000
_cell.angle_alpha   90.00
_cell.angle_beta   90.00
_cell.angle_gamma   90.00
#
_symmetry.space_group_name_H-M   'P 1'
#
loop_
_entity.id
_entity.type
_entity.pdbx_description
1 polymer ?
#
loop_
_entity_poly.entity_id
_entity_poly.type
_entity_poly.pdbx_seq_one_letter_code
_entity_poly.pdbx_strand_id
1 'polypeptide(L)'
;MRIDKAIGIIGGIFILAGIGSMLFLPGEKKWNKDADIRVGSGADISGVIMEETLQEINEKYKVSTSTESSSFQDCCSNTAQWALNAKEINVGFYCPHIAKHTIENNEDVEIYSPVLMNGETIVYKKDWTDVKNVGITQGRQQEKALAKDAYPQIERFDEITQKGILYAMEDEQVDAAILDITKAAEVSDIPTMPISDNDYISYVLLVDKEFEQTEAFRNFIESYNKAVEKLNDPCYLAKKLKVSKEWVEEKQIKFLPLETKN
;
A
#
# COMPACT_ATOMS: atom_id res chain seq x y z
N MET A 1 -21.55 27.78 -46.53
CA MET A 1 -22.19 28.63 -45.49
C MET A 1 -22.97 27.88 -44.39
N ARG A 2 -23.47 26.64 -44.60
CA ARG A 2 -24.15 25.86 -43.54
C ARG A 2 -23.18 25.06 -42.64
N ILE A 3 -22.06 24.59 -43.16
CA ILE A 3 -21.06 23.75 -42.42
C ILE A 3 -20.31 24.59 -41.38
N ASP A 4 -19.90 25.81 -41.73
CA ASP A 4 -19.17 26.69 -40.82
C ASP A 4 -19.99 27.11 -39.59
N LYS A 5 -21.31 27.27 -39.74
CA LYS A 5 -22.22 27.56 -38.63
C LYS A 5 -22.40 26.35 -37.70
N ALA A 6 -22.44 25.13 -38.25
CA ALA A 6 -22.53 23.91 -37.45
C ALA A 6 -21.26 23.66 -36.66
N ILE A 7 -20.10 23.88 -37.26
CA ILE A 7 -18.78 23.78 -36.59
C ILE A 7 -18.68 24.80 -35.45
N GLY A 8 -19.11 26.05 -35.67
CA GLY A 8 -19.12 27.08 -34.63
C GLY A 8 -20.04 26.76 -33.45
N ILE A 9 -21.23 26.16 -33.72
CA ILE A 9 -22.16 25.73 -32.65
C ILE A 9 -21.60 24.56 -31.84
N ILE A 10 -21.06 23.56 -32.54
CA ILE A 10 -20.43 22.40 -31.88
C ILE A 10 -19.23 22.84 -31.02
N GLY A 11 -18.34 23.70 -31.54
CA GLY A 11 -17.23 24.27 -30.81
C GLY A 11 -17.67 25.06 -29.57
N GLY A 12 -18.74 25.86 -29.69
CA GLY A 12 -19.33 26.58 -28.56
C GLY A 12 -19.88 25.66 -27.46
N ILE A 13 -20.53 24.55 -27.85
CA ILE A 13 -21.03 23.54 -26.89
C ILE A 13 -19.87 22.87 -26.14
N PHE A 14 -18.78 22.50 -26.83
CA PHE A 14 -17.60 21.91 -26.18
C PHE A 14 -16.92 22.90 -25.21
N ILE A 15 -16.81 24.17 -25.58
CA ILE A 15 -16.24 25.19 -24.68
C ILE A 15 -17.14 25.39 -23.45
N LEU A 16 -18.45 25.48 -23.63
CA LEU A 16 -19.40 25.63 -22.54
C LEU A 16 -19.43 24.38 -21.63
N ALA A 17 -19.36 23.18 -22.21
CA ALA A 17 -19.24 21.93 -21.44
C ALA A 17 -17.91 21.86 -20.69
N GLY A 18 -16.78 22.31 -21.27
CA GLY A 18 -15.49 22.38 -20.63
C GLY A 18 -15.47 23.37 -19.46
N ILE A 19 -16.03 24.57 -19.63
CA ILE A 19 -16.16 25.56 -18.55
C ILE A 19 -17.14 25.05 -17.49
N GLY A 20 -18.24 24.45 -17.85
CA GLY A 20 -19.19 23.83 -16.94
C GLY A 20 -18.55 22.73 -16.10
N SER A 21 -17.77 21.83 -16.74
CA SER A 21 -17.07 20.77 -16.00
C SER A 21 -16.03 21.33 -15.01
N MET A 22 -15.31 22.41 -15.34
CA MET A 22 -14.39 23.07 -14.41
C MET A 22 -15.10 23.66 -13.17
N LEU A 23 -16.33 24.14 -13.34
CA LEU A 23 -17.12 24.72 -12.23
C LEU A 23 -17.74 23.65 -11.31
N PHE A 24 -17.93 22.42 -11.84
CA PHE A 24 -18.53 21.29 -11.10
C PHE A 24 -17.50 20.24 -10.66
N LEU A 25 -16.24 20.33 -11.10
CA LEU A 25 -15.19 19.51 -10.51
C LEU A 25 -15.01 19.95 -9.06
N PRO A 26 -15.11 19.02 -8.08
CA PRO A 26 -14.70 19.33 -6.73
C PRO A 26 -13.29 19.89 -6.80
N GLY A 27 -13.07 21.08 -6.25
CA GLY A 27 -11.74 21.68 -6.21
C GLY A 27 -10.75 20.66 -5.67
N GLU A 28 -9.60 20.50 -6.30
CA GLU A 28 -8.55 19.63 -5.77
C GLU A 28 -8.32 20.02 -4.32
N LYS A 29 -8.46 19.06 -3.40
CA LYS A 29 -8.16 19.26 -2.00
C LYS A 29 -6.71 19.75 -1.94
N LYS A 30 -6.50 21.01 -1.54
CA LYS A 30 -5.16 21.53 -1.39
C LYS A 30 -4.43 20.73 -0.33
N TRP A 31 -3.29 20.18 -0.69
CA TRP A 31 -2.38 19.50 0.22
C TRP A 31 -2.00 20.44 1.37
N ASN A 32 -2.26 20.02 2.62
CA ASN A 32 -1.91 20.77 3.80
C ASN A 32 -0.48 20.45 4.25
N LYS A 33 0.48 21.25 3.80
CA LYS A 33 1.89 21.09 4.17
C LYS A 33 2.17 21.36 5.65
N ASP A 34 1.27 22.06 6.31
CA ASP A 34 1.39 22.46 7.72
C ASP A 34 0.68 21.46 8.65
N ALA A 35 0.14 20.35 8.13
CA ALA A 35 -0.44 19.32 8.97
C ALA A 35 0.65 18.65 9.83
N ASP A 36 0.32 18.39 11.10
CA ASP A 36 1.22 17.78 12.08
C ASP A 36 1.66 16.39 11.63
N ILE A 37 0.71 15.60 11.14
CA ILE A 37 0.94 14.24 10.61
C ILE A 37 0.64 14.23 9.13
N ARG A 38 1.64 14.02 8.31
CA ARG A 38 1.54 13.87 6.87
C ARG A 38 1.96 12.46 6.48
N VAL A 39 1.01 11.65 6.04
CA VAL A 39 1.23 10.25 5.75
C VAL A 39 1.18 9.93 4.27
N GLY A 40 1.97 8.93 3.87
CA GLY A 40 1.82 8.24 2.60
C GLY A 40 1.25 6.84 2.82
N SER A 41 0.24 6.46 2.04
CA SER A 41 -0.32 5.11 2.09
C SER A 41 -0.42 4.50 0.70
N GLY A 42 -0.04 3.23 0.59
CA GLY A 42 -0.21 2.42 -0.62
C GLY A 42 -1.64 1.91 -0.78
N ALA A 43 -1.98 1.41 -1.98
CA ALA A 43 -3.21 0.67 -2.23
C ALA A 43 -3.00 -0.83 -1.92
N ASP A 44 -2.40 -1.14 -0.78
CA ASP A 44 -1.98 -2.45 -0.28
C ASP A 44 -2.32 -2.58 1.22
N ILE A 45 -1.88 -3.65 1.87
CA ILE A 45 -2.16 -3.88 3.31
C ILE A 45 -1.55 -2.78 4.19
N SER A 46 -0.50 -2.09 3.75
CA SER A 46 0.05 -0.93 4.46
C SER A 46 -0.92 0.25 4.48
N GLY A 47 -1.71 0.41 3.42
CA GLY A 47 -2.79 1.40 3.38
C GLY A 47 -3.93 1.08 4.34
N VAL A 48 -4.24 -0.20 4.53
CA VAL A 48 -5.29 -0.63 5.49
C VAL A 48 -4.92 -0.23 6.91
N ILE A 49 -3.68 -0.47 7.35
CA ILE A 49 -3.23 -0.08 8.69
C ILE A 49 -3.11 1.44 8.83
N MET A 50 -2.68 2.15 7.77
CA MET A 50 -2.61 3.61 7.82
C MET A 50 -4.01 4.25 7.93
N GLU A 51 -4.97 3.75 7.16
CA GLU A 51 -6.36 4.22 7.23
C GLU A 51 -6.94 4.04 8.64
N GLU A 52 -6.73 2.86 9.25
CA GLU A 52 -7.21 2.57 10.60
C GLU A 52 -6.52 3.47 11.64
N THR A 53 -5.21 3.69 11.49
CA THR A 53 -4.44 4.61 12.34
C THR A 53 -4.97 6.04 12.26
N LEU A 54 -5.24 6.54 11.06
CA LEU A 54 -5.79 7.88 10.87
C LEU A 54 -7.20 8.02 11.44
N GLN A 55 -8.00 6.94 11.38
CA GLN A 55 -9.32 6.91 12.00
C GLN A 55 -9.19 7.07 13.53
N GLU A 56 -8.30 6.32 14.19
CA GLU A 56 -8.02 6.45 15.63
C GLU A 56 -7.53 7.86 16.01
N ILE A 57 -6.65 8.46 15.21
CA ILE A 57 -6.19 9.83 15.42
C ILE A 57 -7.36 10.81 15.34
N ASN A 58 -8.20 10.70 14.31
CA ASN A 58 -9.34 11.58 14.11
C ASN A 58 -10.39 11.43 15.22
N GLU A 59 -10.58 10.24 15.75
CA GLU A 59 -11.52 10.00 16.86
C GLU A 59 -11.02 10.63 18.18
N LYS A 60 -9.72 10.48 18.48
CA LYS A 60 -9.15 10.88 19.76
C LYS A 60 -8.52 12.27 19.78
N TYR A 61 -7.82 12.65 18.71
CA TYR A 61 -6.95 13.82 18.66
C TYR A 61 -7.38 14.91 17.67
N LYS A 62 -8.60 14.85 17.11
CA LYS A 62 -9.11 15.76 16.07
C LYS A 62 -8.88 17.25 16.35
N VAL A 63 -8.87 17.65 17.62
CA VAL A 63 -8.71 19.06 18.02
C VAL A 63 -7.24 19.45 18.19
N SER A 64 -6.36 18.50 18.52
CA SER A 64 -4.96 18.76 18.88
C SER A 64 -3.96 18.32 17.80
N THR A 65 -4.37 17.50 16.85
CA THR A 65 -3.46 16.92 15.86
C THR A 65 -4.12 16.92 14.49
N SER A 66 -3.57 17.70 13.58
CA SER A 66 -4.02 17.76 12.19
C SER A 66 -3.35 16.65 11.36
N THR A 67 -4.11 16.06 10.43
CA THR A 67 -3.62 15.00 9.56
C THR A 67 -3.81 15.33 8.09
N GLU A 68 -2.86 14.93 7.25
CA GLU A 68 -2.97 14.94 5.80
C GLU A 68 -2.48 13.61 5.23
N SER A 69 -3.14 13.10 4.21
CA SER A 69 -2.80 11.80 3.62
C SER A 69 -2.68 11.88 2.11
N SER A 70 -1.62 11.28 1.57
CA SER A 70 -1.41 11.07 0.14
C SER A 70 -1.52 9.59 -0.19
N SER A 71 -2.29 9.27 -1.23
CA SER A 71 -2.42 7.91 -1.72
C SER A 71 -1.40 7.65 -2.81
N PHE A 72 -0.62 6.59 -2.66
CA PHE A 72 0.32 6.09 -3.66
C PHE A 72 -0.23 4.82 -4.33
N GLN A 73 0.28 4.51 -5.51
CA GLN A 73 -0.09 3.25 -6.16
C GLN A 73 0.42 2.05 -5.35
N ASP A 74 1.65 2.12 -4.88
CA ASP A 74 2.27 1.19 -3.95
C ASP A 74 3.40 1.89 -3.18
N CYS A 75 3.84 1.29 -2.06
CA CYS A 75 4.92 1.83 -1.22
C CYS A 75 6.29 1.86 -1.93
N CYS A 76 6.46 1.04 -2.97
CA CYS A 76 7.70 0.93 -3.75
C CYS A 76 7.75 1.91 -4.92
N SER A 77 6.67 2.69 -5.15
CA SER A 77 6.62 3.68 -6.23
C SER A 77 7.65 4.80 -6.04
N ASN A 78 8.18 5.31 -7.14
CA ASN A 78 9.07 6.48 -7.11
C ASN A 78 8.40 7.68 -6.42
N THR A 79 7.08 7.82 -6.56
CA THR A 79 6.30 8.90 -5.92
C THR A 79 6.34 8.79 -4.40
N ALA A 80 6.19 7.57 -3.84
CA ALA A 80 6.26 7.34 -2.40
C ALA A 80 7.66 7.68 -1.84
N GLN A 81 8.72 7.23 -2.52
CA GLN A 81 10.10 7.52 -2.12
C GLN A 81 10.40 9.03 -2.20
N TRP A 82 9.96 9.69 -3.27
CA TRP A 82 10.15 11.12 -3.45
C TRP A 82 9.41 11.95 -2.40
N ALA A 83 8.18 11.60 -2.04
CA ALA A 83 7.36 12.34 -1.09
C ALA A 83 8.00 12.45 0.31
N LEU A 84 8.64 11.37 0.78
CA LEU A 84 9.38 11.38 2.05
C LEU A 84 10.66 12.22 1.94
N ASN A 85 11.42 12.06 0.84
CA ASN A 85 12.64 12.82 0.60
C ASN A 85 12.39 14.32 0.42
N ALA A 86 11.26 14.69 -0.15
CA ALA A 86 10.83 16.09 -0.31
C ALA A 86 10.14 16.68 0.93
N LYS A 87 10.07 15.93 2.04
CA LYS A 87 9.34 16.29 3.27
C LYS A 87 7.85 16.60 3.03
N GLU A 88 7.26 16.06 1.96
CA GLU A 88 5.81 16.16 1.74
C GLU A 88 5.05 15.28 2.74
N ILE A 89 5.59 14.10 3.06
CA ILE A 89 5.13 13.27 4.17
C ILE A 89 6.22 13.21 5.24
N ASN A 90 5.85 12.91 6.48
CA ASN A 90 6.79 12.77 7.60
C ASN A 90 6.79 11.36 8.21
N VAL A 91 5.87 10.49 7.76
CA VAL A 91 5.80 9.10 8.16
C VAL A 91 5.13 8.25 7.07
N GLY A 92 5.62 7.02 6.88
CA GLY A 92 5.07 6.10 5.89
C GLY A 92 5.56 4.67 6.07
N PHE A 93 4.82 3.71 5.48
CA PHE A 93 5.18 2.31 5.47
C PHE A 93 5.84 1.93 4.15
N TYR A 94 6.97 1.24 4.24
CA TYR A 94 7.78 0.86 3.09
C TYR A 94 8.25 -0.59 3.22
N CYS A 95 8.40 -1.28 2.10
CA CYS A 95 9.08 -2.57 2.12
C CYS A 95 10.56 -2.39 2.54
N PRO A 96 11.17 -3.39 3.20
CA PRO A 96 12.52 -3.26 3.77
C PRO A 96 13.59 -2.86 2.76
N HIS A 97 13.47 -3.32 1.50
CA HIS A 97 14.42 -2.96 0.43
C HIS A 97 14.39 -1.46 0.11
N ILE A 98 13.20 -0.90 -0.07
CA ILE A 98 13.03 0.53 -0.36
C ILE A 98 13.38 1.37 0.87
N ALA A 99 13.01 0.92 2.06
CA ALA A 99 13.37 1.60 3.30
C ALA A 99 14.89 1.74 3.44
N LYS A 100 15.64 0.66 3.19
CA LYS A 100 17.09 0.68 3.21
C LYS A 100 17.66 1.67 2.20
N HIS A 101 17.18 1.62 0.95
CA HIS A 101 17.62 2.55 -0.09
C HIS A 101 17.30 4.02 0.27
N THR A 102 16.15 4.27 0.90
CA THR A 102 15.75 5.63 1.30
C THR A 102 16.70 6.19 2.36
N ILE A 103 17.00 5.44 3.42
CA ILE A 103 17.91 5.93 4.49
C ILE A 103 19.37 6.06 4.05
N GLU A 104 19.82 5.28 3.06
CA GLU A 104 21.15 5.42 2.47
C GLU A 104 21.32 6.75 1.69
N ASN A 105 20.21 7.33 1.22
CA ASN A 105 20.19 8.55 0.42
C ASN A 105 19.58 9.77 1.13
N ASN A 106 19.07 9.60 2.36
CA ASN A 106 18.47 10.67 3.13
C ASN A 106 18.76 10.50 4.63
N GLU A 107 19.65 11.34 5.14
CA GLU A 107 20.06 11.32 6.57
C GLU A 107 18.97 11.84 7.53
N ASP A 108 17.95 12.55 7.03
CA ASP A 108 16.87 13.09 7.85
C ASP A 108 15.79 12.02 8.18
N VAL A 109 15.90 10.83 7.57
CA VAL A 109 14.92 9.75 7.72
C VAL A 109 15.56 8.55 8.39
N GLU A 110 14.77 7.81 9.16
CA GLU A 110 15.20 6.53 9.74
C GLU A 110 14.14 5.45 9.65
N ILE A 111 14.60 4.19 9.73
CA ILE A 111 13.71 3.05 9.96
C ILE A 111 13.42 3.00 11.46
N TYR A 112 12.15 3.27 11.82
CA TYR A 112 11.74 3.25 13.22
C TYR A 112 11.57 1.82 13.76
N SER A 113 10.75 1.01 13.08
CA SER A 113 10.46 -0.37 13.50
C SER A 113 9.84 -1.18 12.36
N PRO A 114 9.93 -2.52 12.38
CA PRO A 114 9.02 -3.39 11.64
C PRO A 114 7.58 -3.17 12.07
N VAL A 115 6.63 -3.25 11.12
CA VAL A 115 5.20 -2.98 11.34
C VAL A 115 4.28 -4.08 10.84
N LEU A 116 4.73 -4.89 9.89
CA LEU A 116 3.94 -5.96 9.30
C LEU A 116 4.80 -7.14 8.91
N MET A 117 4.28 -8.33 9.18
CA MET A 117 4.85 -9.61 8.71
C MET A 117 3.81 -10.34 7.86
N ASN A 118 4.30 -11.13 6.87
CA ASN A 118 3.51 -12.03 6.04
C ASN A 118 2.40 -11.31 5.25
N GLY A 119 2.72 -10.13 4.68
CA GLY A 119 1.76 -9.29 3.97
C GLY A 119 1.47 -9.72 2.54
N GLU A 120 2.10 -10.77 2.03
CA GLU A 120 1.95 -11.27 0.67
C GLU A 120 1.69 -12.79 0.64
N THR A 121 1.07 -13.25 -0.46
CA THR A 121 0.82 -14.68 -0.72
C THR A 121 0.96 -14.99 -2.20
N ILE A 122 1.25 -16.24 -2.55
CA ILE A 122 1.20 -16.72 -3.93
C ILE A 122 -0.23 -17.18 -4.23
N VAL A 123 -0.83 -16.67 -5.28
CA VAL A 123 -2.12 -17.10 -5.83
C VAL A 123 -1.85 -17.88 -7.10
N TYR A 124 -2.50 -19.04 -7.30
CA TYR A 124 -2.27 -19.91 -8.45
C TYR A 124 -3.55 -20.62 -8.92
N LYS A 125 -3.66 -20.85 -10.24
CA LYS A 125 -4.83 -21.50 -10.87
C LYS A 125 -4.57 -22.93 -11.31
N LYS A 126 -3.31 -23.28 -11.60
CA LYS A 126 -2.89 -24.61 -12.04
C LYS A 126 -2.58 -25.53 -10.85
N ASP A 127 -2.34 -26.81 -11.11
CA ASP A 127 -1.72 -27.64 -10.08
C ASP A 127 -0.39 -27.02 -9.65
N TRP A 128 -0.14 -26.95 -8.35
CA TRP A 128 1.04 -26.29 -7.80
C TRP A 128 2.36 -26.88 -8.34
N THR A 129 2.37 -28.17 -8.65
CA THR A 129 3.55 -28.85 -9.23
C THR A 129 3.89 -28.37 -10.64
N ASP A 130 2.91 -27.81 -11.35
CA ASP A 130 3.05 -27.30 -12.71
C ASP A 130 3.37 -25.79 -12.77
N VAL A 131 3.42 -25.13 -11.61
CA VAL A 131 3.80 -23.70 -11.53
C VAL A 131 5.29 -23.54 -11.79
N LYS A 132 5.65 -22.88 -12.89
CA LYS A 132 7.02 -22.62 -13.33
C LYS A 132 7.31 -21.13 -13.49
N ASN A 133 6.30 -20.33 -13.83
CA ASN A 133 6.43 -18.91 -14.07
C ASN A 133 5.52 -18.12 -13.12
N VAL A 134 6.12 -17.24 -12.31
CA VAL A 134 5.41 -16.47 -11.30
C VAL A 134 5.50 -14.98 -11.59
N GLY A 135 4.34 -14.31 -11.66
CA GLY A 135 4.25 -12.88 -11.71
C GLY A 135 4.58 -12.25 -10.35
N ILE A 136 5.32 -11.16 -10.38
CA ILE A 136 5.65 -10.39 -9.18
C ILE A 136 5.55 -8.90 -9.47
N THR A 137 5.11 -8.11 -8.50
CA THR A 137 5.08 -6.66 -8.64
C THR A 137 6.50 -6.11 -8.79
N GLN A 138 6.69 -5.18 -9.71
CA GLN A 138 7.97 -4.51 -9.97
C GLN A 138 8.58 -3.95 -8.68
N GLY A 139 9.89 -4.15 -8.51
CA GLY A 139 10.63 -3.67 -7.33
C GLY A 139 10.56 -4.57 -6.08
N ARG A 140 9.76 -5.64 -6.10
CA ARG A 140 9.56 -6.57 -4.97
C ARG A 140 10.62 -7.68 -4.96
N GLN A 141 11.90 -7.29 -4.77
CA GLN A 141 13.03 -8.24 -4.84
C GLN A 141 13.11 -9.20 -3.65
N GLN A 142 12.65 -8.78 -2.46
CA GLN A 142 12.62 -9.62 -1.27
C GLN A 142 11.66 -10.81 -1.46
N GLU A 143 10.46 -10.55 -1.93
CA GLU A 143 9.42 -11.55 -2.16
C GLU A 143 9.87 -12.57 -3.21
N LYS A 144 10.54 -12.10 -4.26
CA LYS A 144 11.17 -12.95 -5.27
C LYS A 144 12.22 -13.89 -4.66
N ALA A 145 13.08 -13.36 -3.79
CA ALA A 145 14.12 -14.14 -3.14
C ALA A 145 13.51 -15.22 -2.21
N LEU A 146 12.52 -14.84 -1.39
CA LEU A 146 11.81 -15.75 -0.49
C LEU A 146 11.10 -16.87 -1.24
N ALA A 147 10.32 -16.53 -2.28
CA ALA A 147 9.62 -17.52 -3.07
C ALA A 147 10.56 -18.46 -3.82
N LYS A 148 11.70 -17.96 -4.31
CA LYS A 148 12.70 -18.79 -4.98
C LYS A 148 13.38 -19.78 -4.03
N ASP A 149 13.60 -19.37 -2.77
CA ASP A 149 14.19 -20.23 -1.74
C ASP A 149 13.20 -21.33 -1.30
N ALA A 150 11.94 -20.94 -1.04
CA ALA A 150 10.90 -21.89 -0.62
C ALA A 150 10.47 -22.85 -1.74
N TYR A 151 10.49 -22.41 -3.00
CA TYR A 151 9.95 -23.15 -4.15
C TYR A 151 10.93 -23.25 -5.31
N PRO A 152 11.94 -24.16 -5.23
CA PRO A 152 12.97 -24.31 -6.25
C PRO A 152 12.46 -24.71 -7.65
N GLN A 153 11.22 -25.23 -7.73
CA GLN A 153 10.56 -25.56 -9.02
C GLN A 153 10.18 -24.33 -9.84
N ILE A 154 10.13 -23.12 -9.24
CA ILE A 154 9.85 -21.89 -9.96
C ILE A 154 11.08 -21.53 -10.80
N GLU A 155 10.91 -21.52 -12.12
CA GLU A 155 11.99 -21.31 -13.08
C GLU A 155 12.15 -19.83 -13.45
N ARG A 156 11.02 -19.07 -13.47
CA ARG A 156 10.98 -17.69 -13.92
C ARG A 156 10.10 -16.82 -13.05
N PHE A 157 10.54 -15.56 -12.85
CA PHE A 157 9.75 -14.49 -12.25
C PHE A 157 9.62 -13.34 -13.24
N ASP A 158 8.38 -12.99 -13.59
CA ASP A 158 8.06 -11.87 -14.48
C ASP A 158 7.64 -10.65 -13.65
N GLU A 159 8.36 -9.54 -13.79
CA GLU A 159 8.04 -8.29 -13.12
C GLU A 159 6.93 -7.56 -13.85
N ILE A 160 5.77 -7.39 -13.20
CA ILE A 160 4.53 -6.85 -13.73
C ILE A 160 4.08 -5.69 -12.85
N THR A 161 3.42 -4.69 -13.42
CA THR A 161 2.83 -3.63 -12.60
C THR A 161 1.72 -4.19 -11.70
N GLN A 162 1.58 -3.65 -10.49
CA GLN A 162 0.55 -4.09 -9.53
C GLN A 162 -0.86 -4.18 -10.15
N LYS A 163 -1.22 -3.23 -11.00
CA LYS A 163 -2.53 -3.22 -11.68
C LYS A 163 -2.69 -4.29 -12.75
N GLY A 164 -1.58 -4.73 -13.35
CA GLY A 164 -1.58 -5.72 -14.44
C GLY A 164 -1.45 -7.17 -14.00
N ILE A 165 -1.05 -7.42 -12.75
CA ILE A 165 -0.61 -8.75 -12.35
C ILE A 165 -1.76 -9.78 -12.33
N LEU A 166 -2.95 -9.41 -11.86
CA LEU A 166 -4.13 -10.27 -11.89
C LEU A 166 -4.56 -10.57 -13.33
N TYR A 167 -4.50 -9.57 -14.21
CA TYR A 167 -4.79 -9.73 -15.63
C TYR A 167 -3.80 -10.67 -16.30
N ALA A 168 -2.50 -10.54 -16.01
CA ALA A 168 -1.48 -11.44 -16.54
C ALA A 168 -1.69 -12.91 -16.11
N MET A 169 -2.21 -13.12 -14.90
CA MET A 169 -2.58 -14.46 -14.42
C MET A 169 -3.86 -14.96 -15.10
N GLU A 170 -4.86 -14.08 -15.34
CA GLU A 170 -6.08 -14.45 -16.06
C GLU A 170 -5.81 -14.82 -17.52
N ASP A 171 -4.93 -14.08 -18.17
CA ASP A 171 -4.52 -14.28 -19.57
C ASP A 171 -3.43 -15.35 -19.73
N GLU A 172 -3.15 -16.12 -18.68
CA GLU A 172 -2.17 -17.22 -18.65
C GLU A 172 -0.74 -16.82 -19.07
N GLN A 173 -0.39 -15.53 -18.93
CA GLN A 173 0.98 -15.04 -19.17
C GLN A 173 1.93 -15.51 -18.05
N VAL A 174 1.37 -15.73 -16.84
CA VAL A 174 2.05 -16.32 -15.70
C VAL A 174 1.19 -17.44 -15.10
N ASP A 175 1.82 -18.44 -14.48
CA ASP A 175 1.14 -19.60 -13.89
C ASP A 175 0.55 -19.28 -12.52
N ALA A 176 1.21 -18.36 -11.81
CA ALA A 176 0.86 -17.89 -10.47
C ALA A 176 1.30 -16.43 -10.30
N ALA A 177 0.85 -15.78 -9.24
CA ALA A 177 1.25 -14.41 -8.93
C ALA A 177 1.50 -14.23 -7.42
N ILE A 178 2.56 -13.50 -7.06
CA ILE A 178 2.75 -13.00 -5.70
C ILE A 178 1.95 -11.71 -5.57
N LEU A 179 0.97 -11.73 -4.68
CA LEU A 179 0.05 -10.62 -4.44
C LEU A 179 0.13 -10.15 -2.99
N ASP A 180 0.01 -8.84 -2.81
CA ASP A 180 -0.36 -8.27 -1.53
C ASP A 180 -1.70 -8.87 -1.05
N ILE A 181 -1.85 -9.03 0.25
CA ILE A 181 -3.04 -9.66 0.85
C ILE A 181 -4.35 -8.96 0.47
N THR A 182 -4.35 -7.64 0.27
CA THR A 182 -5.55 -6.92 -0.17
C THR A 182 -5.96 -7.32 -1.58
N LYS A 183 -4.99 -7.56 -2.46
CA LYS A 183 -5.21 -8.03 -3.84
C LYS A 183 -5.57 -9.51 -3.88
N ALA A 184 -4.94 -10.32 -3.05
CA ALA A 184 -5.30 -11.72 -2.91
C ALA A 184 -6.74 -11.89 -2.38
N ALA A 185 -7.22 -10.99 -1.51
CA ALA A 185 -8.59 -10.98 -1.02
C ALA A 185 -9.64 -10.74 -2.13
N GLU A 186 -9.30 -10.00 -3.19
CA GLU A 186 -10.19 -9.78 -4.35
C GLU A 186 -10.46 -11.09 -5.14
N VAL A 187 -9.58 -12.09 -4.98
CA VAL A 187 -9.64 -13.41 -5.64
C VAL A 187 -9.55 -14.54 -4.61
N SER A 188 -10.19 -14.37 -3.47
CA SER A 188 -10.10 -15.25 -2.29
C SER A 188 -10.61 -16.68 -2.50
N ASP A 189 -11.30 -16.95 -3.59
CA ASP A 189 -11.75 -18.27 -4.06
C ASP A 189 -10.65 -19.07 -4.79
N ILE A 190 -9.54 -18.41 -5.16
CA ILE A 190 -8.41 -19.04 -5.83
C ILE A 190 -7.42 -19.59 -4.78
N PRO A 191 -6.88 -20.80 -4.98
CA PRO A 191 -5.88 -21.40 -4.08
C PRO A 191 -4.66 -20.50 -3.87
N THR A 192 -4.11 -20.52 -2.66
CA THR A 192 -2.94 -19.76 -2.27
C THR A 192 -1.88 -20.58 -1.57
N MET A 193 -0.64 -20.09 -1.62
CA MET A 193 0.50 -20.65 -0.88
C MET A 193 1.26 -19.48 -0.20
N PRO A 194 1.87 -19.69 0.98
CA PRO A 194 2.76 -18.69 1.58
C PRO A 194 3.97 -18.46 0.65
N ILE A 195 4.57 -17.27 0.69
CA ILE A 195 5.79 -16.99 -0.11
C ILE A 195 7.07 -17.53 0.55
N SER A 196 6.99 -17.94 1.82
CA SER A 196 8.10 -18.47 2.61
C SER A 196 7.58 -19.46 3.65
N ASP A 197 8.40 -20.42 4.03
CA ASP A 197 8.14 -21.34 5.14
C ASP A 197 8.33 -20.65 6.52
N ASN A 198 8.94 -19.48 6.54
CA ASN A 198 9.23 -18.71 7.75
C ASN A 198 8.55 -17.34 7.71
N ASP A 199 8.25 -16.81 8.89
CA ASP A 199 7.81 -15.41 9.04
C ASP A 199 8.87 -14.44 8.47
N TYR A 200 8.42 -13.41 7.76
CA TYR A 200 9.27 -12.37 7.21
C TYR A 200 8.62 -10.99 7.38
N ILE A 201 9.46 -9.97 7.44
CA ILE A 201 9.01 -8.58 7.54
C ILE A 201 8.63 -8.09 6.14
N SER A 202 7.35 -7.74 5.96
CA SER A 202 6.83 -7.16 4.71
C SER A 202 6.99 -5.64 4.68
N TYR A 203 6.75 -4.98 5.83
CA TYR A 203 6.82 -3.52 5.91
C TYR A 203 7.50 -3.05 7.19
N VAL A 204 8.17 -1.92 7.05
CA VAL A 204 8.77 -1.14 8.15
C VAL A 204 8.22 0.28 8.14
N LEU A 205 8.23 0.94 9.29
CA LEU A 205 7.92 2.36 9.42
C LEU A 205 9.16 3.19 9.13
N LEU A 206 9.08 4.08 8.15
CA LEU A 206 10.02 5.19 7.97
C LEU A 206 9.45 6.45 8.59
N VAL A 207 10.29 7.21 9.27
CA VAL A 207 9.93 8.45 9.94
C VAL A 207 10.97 9.53 9.70
N ASP A 208 10.52 10.76 9.51
CA ASP A 208 11.37 11.94 9.57
C ASP A 208 11.83 12.15 11.02
N LYS A 209 13.14 12.33 11.25
CA LYS A 209 13.75 12.42 12.58
C LYS A 209 13.27 13.63 13.39
N GLU A 210 12.93 14.75 12.72
CA GLU A 210 12.37 15.92 13.39
C GLU A 210 10.94 15.62 13.87
N PHE A 211 10.14 14.96 13.03
CA PHE A 211 8.79 14.55 13.37
C PHE A 211 8.77 13.53 14.52
N GLU A 212 9.70 12.59 14.57
CA GLU A 212 9.83 11.59 15.65
C GLU A 212 9.87 12.24 17.05
N GLN A 213 10.44 13.43 17.18
CA GLN A 213 10.57 14.13 18.46
C GLN A 213 9.30 14.88 18.91
N THR A 214 8.24 14.88 18.10
CA THR A 214 7.03 15.67 18.34
C THR A 214 5.99 14.93 19.20
N GLU A 215 5.07 15.71 19.79
CA GLU A 215 3.87 15.14 20.43
C GLU A 215 2.95 14.46 19.41
N ALA A 216 2.88 14.99 18.19
CA ALA A 216 2.09 14.40 17.12
C ALA A 216 2.56 12.98 16.76
N PHE A 217 3.85 12.71 16.81
CA PHE A 217 4.37 11.35 16.62
C PHE A 217 3.99 10.40 17.77
N ARG A 218 4.00 10.87 19.03
CA ARG A 218 3.49 10.06 20.15
C ARG A 218 2.02 9.73 20.00
N ASN A 219 1.21 10.69 19.54
CA ASN A 219 -0.20 10.45 19.23
C ASN A 219 -0.38 9.47 18.07
N PHE A 220 0.50 9.53 17.08
CA PHE A 220 0.55 8.55 15.98
C PHE A 220 0.83 7.14 16.51
N ILE A 221 1.87 6.94 17.33
CA ILE A 221 2.21 5.61 17.90
C ILE A 221 1.04 5.06 18.72
N GLU A 222 0.43 5.86 19.57
CA GLU A 222 -0.69 5.39 20.39
C GLU A 222 -1.88 4.96 19.52
N SER A 223 -2.22 5.75 18.51
CA SER A 223 -3.31 5.46 17.58
C SER A 223 -3.00 4.25 16.70
N TYR A 224 -1.76 4.15 16.22
CA TYR A 224 -1.26 3.00 15.48
C TYR A 224 -1.38 1.70 16.29
N ASN A 225 -0.98 1.70 17.55
CA ASN A 225 -1.06 0.51 18.39
C ASN A 225 -2.51 0.05 18.63
N LYS A 226 -3.46 0.98 18.72
CA LYS A 226 -4.89 0.63 18.75
C LYS A 226 -5.39 0.04 17.42
N ALA A 227 -4.93 0.60 16.30
CA ALA A 227 -5.21 0.03 14.99
C ALA A 227 -4.66 -1.40 14.86
N VAL A 228 -3.44 -1.63 15.35
CA VAL A 228 -2.81 -2.97 15.40
C VAL A 228 -3.63 -3.96 16.22
N GLU A 229 -4.11 -3.58 17.42
CA GLU A 229 -4.98 -4.45 18.24
C GLU A 229 -6.22 -4.89 17.48
N LYS A 230 -6.89 -3.96 16.76
CA LYS A 230 -8.08 -4.27 15.96
C LYS A 230 -7.74 -5.17 14.76
N LEU A 231 -6.67 -4.84 14.03
CA LEU A 231 -6.30 -5.55 12.80
C LEU A 231 -5.74 -6.95 13.06
N ASN A 232 -5.19 -7.22 14.25
CA ASN A 232 -4.79 -8.55 14.67
C ASN A 232 -5.98 -9.44 15.13
N ASP A 233 -7.20 -8.90 15.22
CA ASP A 233 -8.40 -9.72 15.35
C ASP A 233 -8.80 -10.26 13.96
N PRO A 234 -8.75 -11.59 13.73
CA PRO A 234 -9.05 -12.17 12.43
C PRO A 234 -10.48 -11.88 11.95
N CYS A 235 -11.45 -11.75 12.87
CA CYS A 235 -12.82 -11.40 12.49
C CYS A 235 -12.92 -9.95 12.00
N TYR A 236 -12.19 -9.03 12.63
CA TYR A 236 -12.15 -7.63 12.22
C TYR A 236 -11.48 -7.48 10.86
N LEU A 237 -10.29 -8.08 10.69
CA LEU A 237 -9.54 -8.02 9.44
C LEU A 237 -10.31 -8.69 8.28
N ALA A 238 -10.94 -9.85 8.52
CA ALA A 238 -11.78 -10.54 7.53
C ALA A 238 -12.93 -9.66 7.04
N LYS A 239 -13.62 -8.97 7.95
CA LYS A 239 -14.67 -8.00 7.59
C LYS A 239 -14.13 -6.85 6.75
N LYS A 240 -12.96 -6.32 7.09
CA LYS A 240 -12.32 -5.20 6.37
C LYS A 240 -11.89 -5.62 4.97
N LEU A 241 -11.33 -6.81 4.82
CA LEU A 241 -10.91 -7.39 3.54
C LEU A 241 -12.06 -8.07 2.76
N LYS A 242 -13.25 -8.23 3.35
CA LYS A 242 -14.44 -8.90 2.77
C LYS A 242 -14.19 -10.36 2.41
N VAL A 243 -13.48 -11.08 3.26
CA VAL A 243 -13.17 -12.50 3.14
C VAL A 243 -13.65 -13.27 4.38
N SER A 244 -13.47 -14.60 4.42
CA SER A 244 -13.76 -15.39 5.62
C SER A 244 -12.65 -15.22 6.68
N LYS A 245 -13.00 -15.51 7.93
CA LYS A 245 -12.04 -15.52 9.05
C LYS A 245 -10.95 -16.57 8.82
N GLU A 246 -11.32 -17.75 8.36
CA GLU A 246 -10.44 -18.86 8.08
C GLU A 246 -9.38 -18.48 7.02
N TRP A 247 -9.82 -17.74 5.99
CA TRP A 247 -8.90 -17.21 4.96
C TRP A 247 -7.84 -16.31 5.56
N VAL A 248 -8.21 -15.41 6.49
CA VAL A 248 -7.24 -14.54 7.18
C VAL A 248 -6.28 -15.34 8.05
N GLU A 249 -6.80 -16.30 8.83
CA GLU A 249 -5.99 -17.13 9.74
C GLU A 249 -4.95 -17.96 8.97
N GLU A 250 -5.28 -18.46 7.79
CA GLU A 250 -4.33 -19.17 6.90
C GLU A 250 -3.15 -18.30 6.45
N LYS A 251 -3.34 -16.99 6.28
CA LYS A 251 -2.29 -16.10 5.79
C LYS A 251 -1.27 -15.72 6.86
N GLN A 252 -1.58 -15.95 8.12
CA GLN A 252 -0.69 -15.67 9.26
C GLN A 252 -0.14 -14.23 9.28
N ILE A 253 -0.95 -13.28 8.81
CA ILE A 253 -0.60 -11.85 8.80
C ILE A 253 -0.43 -11.39 10.25
N LYS A 254 0.64 -10.62 10.53
CA LYS A 254 0.90 -10.07 11.86
C LYS A 254 1.20 -8.58 11.75
N PHE A 255 0.36 -7.77 12.37
CA PHE A 255 0.65 -6.36 12.60
C PHE A 255 1.44 -6.22 13.90
N LEU A 256 2.57 -5.55 13.84
CA LEU A 256 3.49 -5.43 14.96
C LEU A 256 3.30 -4.09 15.68
N PRO A 257 3.18 -4.07 17.01
CA PRO A 257 3.07 -2.82 17.76
C PRO A 257 4.38 -2.03 17.72
N LEU A 258 4.26 -0.71 17.87
CA LEU A 258 5.38 0.21 17.97
C LEU A 258 5.69 0.48 19.45
N GLU A 259 6.96 0.45 19.81
CA GLU A 259 7.43 0.89 21.11
C GLU A 259 7.91 2.34 21.04
N THR A 260 7.62 3.13 22.08
CA THR A 260 8.21 4.47 22.21
C THR A 260 9.68 4.31 22.58
N LYS A 261 10.57 4.86 21.77
CA LYS A 261 11.97 5.01 22.13
C LYS A 261 12.07 6.04 23.27
N ASN A 262 12.64 5.65 24.40
CA ASN A 262 12.89 6.53 25.57
C ASN A 262 14.08 7.46 25.34
#